data_2757a89d77a6b355e64ea940af50b1cb
#
_entry.id   2757a89d77a6b355e64ea940af50b1cb
#
_cell.length_a   1.000
_cell.length_b   1.000
_cell.length_c   1.000
_cell.angle_alpha   90.00
_cell.angle_beta   90.00
_cell.angle_gamma   90.00
#
_symmetry.space_group_name_H-M   'P 1'
#
loop_
_entity.id
_entity.type
_entity.pdbx_description
1 polymer ?
#
loop_
_entity_poly.entity_id
_entity_poly.type
_entity_poly.pdbx_seq_one_letter_code
_entity_poly.pdbx_strand_id
1 'polypeptide(L)'
;MKLSQLLLIALLAISLFSSSVLSQNQTPIGIRPQSPQGKGVVVLKAARLIDGTGAPAINNAVVIVTDNKITAVGDAASVRVPAGAKIIDLGDVTLLPGFIDAHTHLIGRVLGDPDNDSATVKDYDAFGAILGVLHARDTLLAGFTSVRNVGASGRFDDMALRKAINEGWTIGPRMETAGHAIGITGGHCDENGFKPGVAQQTTLDGVADGPEQIRQAVRLQIKYGATVIKTCATGGVLSEGDAVGATQYTYEELKALVDEANKLERKVAAHAHGTEGIKLAVRAGVSSIEHGSFLDEEGARMMKERGTYLVPTLSAAEAVERAAKNGVLKGLRAEKALAAAASVRRAIKLAVATKVLIALGTDAGVIPHGTNAREFFLMVDWGGMTNMEAIQAGTMNGARLLGWDKNLGSLAVGKWADVVAVSGDPLKDIHAMEKVVFVMKNGVVYRKEGG
;
A
#
# COMPACT_ATOMS: atom_id res chain seq x y z
N MET A 1 24.09 -84.06 0.26
CA MET A 1 23.42 -82.83 0.74
C MET A 1 22.55 -82.34 -0.38
N LYS A 2 21.25 -82.30 -0.12
CA LYS A 2 20.26 -82.07 -1.19
C LYS A 2 20.16 -80.58 -1.59
N LEU A 3 20.01 -80.31 -2.84
CA LEU A 3 19.89 -78.98 -3.49
C LEU A 3 18.89 -78.02 -2.78
N SER A 4 17.96 -78.59 -2.03
CA SER A 4 16.95 -77.87 -1.25
C SER A 4 17.45 -77.08 -0.03
N GLN A 5 18.62 -77.45 0.54
CA GLN A 5 19.18 -76.75 1.70
C GLN A 5 20.05 -75.52 1.31
N LEU A 6 20.61 -75.55 0.07
CA LEU A 6 21.33 -74.39 -0.43
C LEU A 6 20.40 -73.24 -0.88
N LEU A 7 19.19 -73.55 -1.31
CA LEU A 7 18.19 -72.54 -1.68
C LEU A 7 17.60 -71.84 -0.47
N LEU A 8 17.50 -72.51 0.68
CA LEU A 8 16.96 -71.92 1.95
C LEU A 8 17.93 -70.94 2.58
N ILE A 9 19.23 -71.16 2.47
CA ILE A 9 20.27 -70.28 3.00
C ILE A 9 20.44 -69.05 2.12
N ALA A 10 20.26 -69.18 0.80
CA ALA A 10 20.27 -68.01 -0.10
C ALA A 10 19.07 -67.07 0.09
N LEU A 11 17.89 -67.63 0.41
CA LEU A 11 16.69 -66.85 0.67
C LEU A 11 16.71 -66.16 2.05
N LEU A 12 17.38 -66.74 3.07
CA LEU A 12 17.56 -66.11 4.37
C LEU A 12 18.63 -64.97 4.36
N ALA A 13 19.62 -65.06 3.47
CA ALA A 13 20.64 -64.01 3.34
C ALA A 13 20.12 -62.78 2.59
N ILE A 14 19.11 -62.92 1.68
CA ILE A 14 18.49 -61.83 0.95
C ILE A 14 17.50 -61.05 1.85
N SER A 15 16.90 -61.71 2.88
CA SER A 15 15.96 -61.04 3.77
C SER A 15 16.61 -60.24 4.88
N LEU A 16 17.93 -60.42 5.12
CA LEU A 16 18.68 -59.65 6.16
C LEU A 16 19.39 -58.42 5.59
N PHE A 17 19.42 -58.25 4.25
CA PHE A 17 20.00 -57.04 3.62
C PHE A 17 18.95 -55.98 3.24
N SER A 18 17.66 -56.25 3.45
CA SER A 18 16.57 -55.34 3.02
C SER A 18 16.11 -54.37 4.08
N SER A 19 16.74 -54.32 5.24
CA SER A 19 16.29 -53.50 6.38
C SER A 19 17.25 -52.38 6.79
N SER A 20 18.29 -52.08 6.02
CA SER A 20 19.20 -50.98 6.31
C SER A 20 19.39 -49.94 5.22
N VAL A 21 18.48 -49.92 4.25
CA VAL A 21 18.37 -48.79 3.29
C VAL A 21 16.99 -48.22 3.45
N LEU A 22 16.86 -47.19 4.27
CA LEU A 22 15.86 -46.12 4.19
C LEU A 22 15.73 -45.40 5.53
N SER A 23 16.79 -44.76 5.96
CA SER A 23 16.66 -43.51 6.70
C SER A 23 17.74 -42.58 6.20
N GLN A 24 17.71 -42.31 4.90
CA GLN A 24 18.13 -41.00 4.44
C GLN A 24 17.02 -40.08 4.92
N ASN A 25 17.25 -39.33 5.96
CA ASN A 25 16.54 -38.07 6.21
C ASN A 25 16.66 -37.27 4.93
N GLN A 26 15.71 -37.46 4.00
CA GLN A 26 15.48 -36.48 2.96
C GLN A 26 15.04 -35.22 3.72
N THR A 27 15.98 -34.34 3.96
CA THR A 27 15.65 -32.94 4.25
C THR A 27 14.67 -32.54 3.16
N PRO A 28 13.42 -32.16 3.48
CA PRO A 28 12.47 -31.79 2.46
C PRO A 28 13.12 -30.72 1.61
N ILE A 29 13.28 -30.99 0.32
CA ILE A 29 13.75 -30.02 -0.66
C ILE A 29 12.72 -28.88 -0.64
N GLY A 30 13.11 -27.72 -0.06
CA GLY A 30 12.29 -26.54 0.03
C GLY A 30 11.30 -26.54 1.21
N ILE A 31 11.79 -26.24 2.43
CA ILE A 31 10.89 -25.71 3.45
C ILE A 31 10.34 -24.40 2.89
N ARG A 32 9.05 -24.43 2.51
CA ARG A 32 8.33 -23.21 2.07
C ARG A 32 8.35 -22.23 3.24
N PRO A 33 8.86 -21.01 3.10
CA PRO A 33 8.76 -20.03 4.16
C PRO A 33 7.29 -19.88 4.54
N GLN A 34 7.02 -19.70 5.81
CA GLN A 34 5.67 -19.40 6.28
C GLN A 34 5.56 -17.88 6.44
N SER A 35 4.35 -17.35 6.26
CA SER A 35 4.09 -15.94 6.55
C SER A 35 4.63 -15.60 7.95
N PRO A 36 5.52 -14.61 8.08
CA PRO A 36 6.09 -14.27 9.37
C PRO A 36 5.01 -13.85 10.36
N GLN A 37 4.93 -14.56 11.48
CA GLN A 37 4.03 -14.26 12.60
C GLN A 37 4.80 -14.31 13.90
N GLY A 38 4.51 -13.36 14.80
CA GLY A 38 5.03 -13.36 16.16
C GLY A 38 4.64 -14.64 16.90
N LYS A 39 5.47 -15.03 17.85
CA LYS A 39 5.21 -16.18 18.75
C LYS A 39 5.52 -15.79 20.19
N GLY A 40 4.69 -16.28 21.11
CA GLY A 40 4.83 -16.03 22.53
C GLY A 40 4.37 -14.63 22.94
N VAL A 41 4.76 -14.20 24.13
CA VAL A 41 4.31 -12.94 24.72
C VAL A 41 5.44 -11.89 24.67
N VAL A 42 5.16 -10.77 24.03
CA VAL A 42 6.05 -9.61 23.95
C VAL A 42 5.35 -8.41 24.58
N VAL A 43 6.05 -7.67 25.41
CA VAL A 43 5.58 -6.46 26.07
C VAL A 43 6.38 -5.28 25.54
N LEU A 44 5.69 -4.33 24.91
CA LEU A 44 6.29 -3.06 24.48
C LEU A 44 6.02 -2.00 25.55
N LYS A 45 7.06 -1.28 25.96
CA LYS A 45 6.96 -0.13 26.87
C LYS A 45 7.48 1.12 26.20
N ALA A 46 6.82 2.24 26.40
CA ALA A 46 7.22 3.53 25.87
C ALA A 46 6.68 4.69 26.73
N ALA A 47 7.26 5.87 26.59
CA ALA A 47 6.79 7.06 27.29
C ALA A 47 5.35 7.43 26.91
N ARG A 48 4.95 7.21 25.63
CA ARG A 48 3.64 7.63 25.11
C ARG A 48 3.05 6.60 24.16
N LEU A 49 1.73 6.64 24.00
CA LEU A 49 0.98 5.89 23.00
C LEU A 49 -0.17 6.74 22.45
N ILE A 50 -0.31 6.74 21.13
CA ILE A 50 -1.47 7.28 20.42
C ILE A 50 -2.14 6.09 19.72
N ASP A 51 -3.37 5.79 20.10
CA ASP A 51 -4.04 4.56 19.69
C ASP A 51 -4.62 4.58 18.26
N GLY A 52 -4.61 5.73 17.59
CA GLY A 52 -5.16 5.93 16.24
C GLY A 52 -6.66 6.24 16.20
N THR A 53 -7.38 6.21 17.32
CA THR A 53 -8.83 6.47 17.36
C THR A 53 -9.17 7.96 17.45
N GLY A 54 -8.21 8.79 17.85
CA GLY A 54 -8.41 10.20 18.21
C GLY A 54 -8.60 10.42 19.72
N ALA A 55 -8.50 9.37 20.52
CA ALA A 55 -8.48 9.47 21.98
C ALA A 55 -7.21 10.19 22.47
N PRO A 56 -7.22 10.76 23.69
CA PRO A 56 -6.01 11.33 24.30
C PRO A 56 -4.87 10.33 24.39
N ALA A 57 -3.62 10.82 24.25
CA ALA A 57 -2.45 9.98 24.35
C ALA A 57 -2.31 9.36 25.77
N ILE A 58 -1.89 8.10 25.83
CA ILE A 58 -1.61 7.37 27.07
C ILE A 58 -0.13 7.57 27.41
N ASN A 59 0.17 8.04 28.62
CA ASN A 59 1.52 8.16 29.15
C ASN A 59 1.96 6.86 29.83
N ASN A 60 3.30 6.62 29.90
CA ASN A 60 3.87 5.39 30.47
C ASN A 60 3.20 4.14 29.89
N ALA A 61 3.14 4.11 28.58
CA ALA A 61 2.34 3.16 27.83
C ALA A 61 2.90 1.74 27.85
N VAL A 62 2.00 0.77 27.91
CA VAL A 62 2.28 -0.66 27.80
C VAL A 62 1.35 -1.28 26.77
N VAL A 63 1.95 -2.02 25.83
CA VAL A 63 1.21 -2.86 24.86
C VAL A 63 1.68 -4.31 25.04
N ILE A 64 0.75 -5.22 25.27
CA ILE A 64 1.04 -6.66 25.32
C ILE A 64 0.59 -7.30 24.02
N VAL A 65 1.52 -7.99 23.39
CA VAL A 65 1.30 -8.77 22.17
C VAL A 65 1.46 -10.25 22.52
N THR A 66 0.46 -11.04 22.15
CA THR A 66 0.53 -12.51 22.21
C THR A 66 0.45 -13.03 20.79
N ASP A 67 1.49 -13.72 20.37
CA ASP A 67 1.67 -14.15 18.98
C ASP A 67 1.58 -12.95 18.00
N ASN A 68 0.53 -12.88 17.23
CA ASN A 68 0.31 -11.79 16.29
C ASN A 68 -0.82 -10.81 16.67
N LYS A 69 -1.33 -10.90 17.91
CA LYS A 69 -2.45 -10.08 18.38
C LYS A 69 -2.09 -9.21 19.55
N ILE A 70 -2.66 -8.02 19.59
CA ILE A 70 -2.65 -7.16 20.78
C ILE A 70 -3.61 -7.76 21.79
N THR A 71 -3.13 -8.05 23.02
CA THR A 71 -3.93 -8.65 24.10
C THR A 71 -4.17 -7.70 25.27
N ALA A 72 -3.35 -6.66 25.42
CA ALA A 72 -3.61 -5.55 26.35
C ALA A 72 -2.98 -4.25 25.86
N VAL A 73 -3.62 -3.12 26.17
CA VAL A 73 -3.13 -1.75 25.93
C VAL A 73 -3.56 -0.86 27.08
N GLY A 74 -2.66 -0.03 27.60
CA GLY A 74 -2.96 0.93 28.65
C GLY A 74 -1.69 1.58 29.22
N ASP A 75 -1.83 2.22 30.36
CA ASP A 75 -0.69 2.71 31.14
C ASP A 75 -0.08 1.60 32.02
N ALA A 76 1.15 1.83 32.49
CA ALA A 76 1.88 0.85 33.28
C ALA A 76 1.25 0.55 34.66
N ALA A 77 0.33 1.38 35.15
CA ALA A 77 -0.38 1.15 36.41
C ALA A 77 -1.59 0.21 36.19
N SER A 78 -2.22 0.29 35.02
CA SER A 78 -3.42 -0.48 34.69
C SER A 78 -3.15 -1.83 34.01
N VAL A 79 -2.02 -1.97 33.26
CA VAL A 79 -1.70 -3.19 32.52
C VAL A 79 -0.78 -4.10 33.32
N ARG A 80 -1.27 -5.30 33.70
CA ARG A 80 -0.47 -6.32 34.37
C ARG A 80 0.42 -7.06 33.38
N VAL A 81 1.73 -6.92 33.52
CA VAL A 81 2.73 -7.62 32.70
C VAL A 81 2.81 -9.09 33.12
N PRO A 82 2.65 -10.06 32.19
CA PRO A 82 2.79 -11.48 32.51
C PRO A 82 4.21 -11.84 32.93
N ALA A 83 4.34 -12.76 33.89
CA ALA A 83 5.63 -13.29 34.28
C ALA A 83 6.31 -14.02 33.12
N GLY A 84 7.61 -13.79 32.93
CA GLY A 84 8.39 -14.43 31.86
C GLY A 84 8.17 -13.83 30.45
N ALA A 85 7.37 -12.78 30.30
CA ALA A 85 7.19 -12.11 29.00
C ALA A 85 8.50 -11.43 28.56
N LYS A 86 8.77 -11.46 27.25
CA LYS A 86 9.86 -10.69 26.64
C LYS A 86 9.52 -9.20 26.68
N ILE A 87 10.25 -8.41 27.44
CA ILE A 87 10.06 -6.97 27.51
C ILE A 87 10.97 -6.28 26.49
N ILE A 88 10.38 -5.38 25.70
CA ILE A 88 11.08 -4.43 24.83
C ILE A 88 10.73 -3.04 25.36
N ASP A 89 11.64 -2.45 26.10
CA ASP A 89 11.52 -1.06 26.54
C ASP A 89 12.14 -0.15 25.47
N LEU A 90 11.34 0.77 24.96
CA LEU A 90 11.71 1.68 23.88
C LEU A 90 12.03 3.09 24.40
N GLY A 91 11.86 3.34 25.70
CA GLY A 91 12.18 4.61 26.33
C GLY A 91 11.29 5.79 25.91
N ASP A 92 11.92 6.95 25.62
CA ASP A 92 11.21 8.20 25.31
C ASP A 92 10.77 8.27 23.84
N VAL A 93 9.83 7.40 23.48
CA VAL A 93 9.21 7.35 22.12
C VAL A 93 7.69 7.37 22.26
N THR A 94 7.02 7.53 21.11
CA THR A 94 5.56 7.41 21.01
C THR A 94 5.20 6.16 20.20
N LEU A 95 4.43 5.24 20.79
CA LEU A 95 3.82 4.10 20.10
C LEU A 95 2.61 4.54 19.29
N LEU A 96 2.50 4.03 18.07
CA LEU A 96 1.38 4.26 17.15
C LEU A 96 0.98 2.94 16.47
N PRO A 97 -0.25 2.86 15.90
CA PRO A 97 -0.56 1.77 14.95
C PRO A 97 0.39 1.81 13.76
N GLY A 98 0.66 0.67 13.17
CA GLY A 98 1.37 0.62 11.89
C GLY A 98 0.72 1.54 10.86
N PHE A 99 1.52 2.33 10.16
CA PHE A 99 1.06 3.30 9.17
C PHE A 99 0.47 2.61 7.95
N ILE A 100 -0.47 3.27 7.30
CA ILE A 100 -1.16 2.80 6.09
C ILE A 100 -1.00 3.85 5.00
N ASP A 101 -0.43 3.45 3.87
CA ASP A 101 -0.35 4.26 2.66
C ASP A 101 -1.36 3.72 1.64
N ALA A 102 -2.40 4.52 1.36
CA ALA A 102 -3.50 4.11 0.49
C ALA A 102 -3.23 4.38 -1.00
N HIS A 103 -2.04 4.84 -1.37
CA HIS A 103 -1.68 5.08 -2.77
C HIS A 103 -0.17 4.93 -2.98
N THR A 104 0.24 3.76 -3.45
CA THR A 104 1.63 3.46 -3.78
C THR A 104 1.75 2.79 -5.15
N HIS A 105 2.94 2.89 -5.75
CA HIS A 105 3.38 2.16 -6.92
C HIS A 105 4.71 1.47 -6.59
N LEU A 106 4.65 0.31 -5.90
CA LEU A 106 5.85 -0.42 -5.47
C LEU A 106 6.62 -1.05 -6.63
N ILE A 107 5.97 -1.22 -7.78
CA ILE A 107 6.51 -1.91 -8.94
C ILE A 107 7.13 -0.90 -9.91
N GLY A 108 8.30 -1.22 -10.43
CA GLY A 108 8.95 -0.41 -11.44
C GLY A 108 9.92 0.64 -10.89
N ARG A 109 10.35 1.54 -11.76
CA ARG A 109 11.31 2.61 -11.47
C ARG A 109 10.61 3.81 -10.83
N VAL A 110 11.36 4.61 -10.10
CA VAL A 110 10.86 5.84 -9.47
C VAL A 110 11.10 7.05 -10.38
N LEU A 111 10.30 8.10 -10.22
CA LEU A 111 10.51 9.36 -10.93
C LEU A 111 11.90 9.91 -10.64
N GLY A 112 12.63 10.30 -11.71
CA GLY A 112 14.01 10.78 -11.64
C GLY A 112 15.07 9.70 -11.86
N ASP A 113 14.71 8.42 -11.92
CA ASP A 113 15.59 7.38 -12.45
C ASP A 113 15.83 7.66 -13.95
N PRO A 114 17.11 7.69 -14.41
CA PRO A 114 17.44 8.04 -15.79
C PRO A 114 16.79 7.15 -16.86
N ASP A 115 16.50 5.89 -16.51
CA ASP A 115 15.90 4.92 -17.41
C ASP A 115 14.37 4.81 -17.28
N ASN A 116 13.74 5.59 -16.39
CA ASN A 116 12.31 5.50 -16.13
C ASN A 116 11.46 5.67 -17.40
N ASP A 117 11.74 6.70 -18.21
CA ASP A 117 10.96 6.98 -19.45
C ASP A 117 11.17 5.92 -20.54
N SER A 118 12.16 5.05 -20.41
CA SER A 118 12.45 3.97 -21.37
C SER A 118 12.21 2.56 -20.79
N ALA A 119 11.79 2.47 -19.53
CA ALA A 119 11.62 1.20 -18.82
C ALA A 119 10.69 0.24 -19.58
N THR A 120 9.57 0.73 -20.09
CA THR A 120 8.58 -0.05 -20.86
C THR A 120 9.18 -0.82 -22.05
N VAL A 121 10.25 -0.31 -22.66
CA VAL A 121 10.89 -0.94 -23.83
C VAL A 121 12.25 -1.54 -23.54
N LYS A 122 12.84 -1.30 -22.38
CA LYS A 122 14.19 -1.77 -22.02
C LYS A 122 14.19 -2.81 -20.92
N ASP A 123 13.30 -2.68 -19.95
CA ASP A 123 13.29 -3.57 -18.80
C ASP A 123 12.56 -4.88 -19.11
N TYR A 124 13.06 -5.97 -18.54
CA TYR A 124 12.35 -7.26 -18.60
C TYR A 124 11.13 -7.21 -17.68
N ASP A 125 10.06 -7.89 -18.05
CA ASP A 125 8.78 -7.91 -17.30
C ASP A 125 8.97 -8.17 -15.79
N ALA A 126 9.82 -9.11 -15.40
CA ALA A 126 10.07 -9.45 -14.01
C ALA A 126 10.92 -8.41 -13.25
N PHE A 127 11.57 -7.46 -13.93
CA PHE A 127 12.49 -6.52 -13.28
C PHE A 127 11.74 -5.58 -12.33
N GLY A 128 10.53 -5.17 -12.71
CA GLY A 128 9.64 -4.37 -11.85
C GLY A 128 9.36 -5.04 -10.51
N ALA A 129 9.07 -6.35 -10.50
CA ALA A 129 8.86 -7.11 -9.26
C ALA A 129 10.12 -7.18 -8.39
N ILE A 130 11.33 -7.28 -8.99
CA ILE A 130 12.60 -7.28 -8.26
C ILE A 130 12.84 -5.93 -7.59
N LEU A 131 12.62 -4.81 -8.29
CA LEU A 131 12.65 -3.49 -7.69
C LEU A 131 11.61 -3.35 -6.57
N GLY A 132 10.43 -3.92 -6.78
CA GLY A 132 9.35 -3.96 -5.80
C GLY A 132 9.74 -4.61 -4.48
N VAL A 133 10.65 -5.58 -4.47
CA VAL A 133 11.19 -6.17 -3.23
C VAL A 133 11.96 -5.14 -2.40
N LEU A 134 12.80 -4.32 -3.04
CA LEU A 134 13.53 -3.23 -2.38
C LEU A 134 12.55 -2.17 -1.85
N HIS A 135 11.63 -1.73 -2.69
CA HIS A 135 10.65 -0.69 -2.36
C HIS A 135 9.73 -1.11 -1.21
N ALA A 136 9.26 -2.37 -1.22
CA ALA A 136 8.45 -2.93 -0.14
C ALA A 136 9.20 -2.98 1.19
N ARG A 137 10.48 -3.37 1.18
CA ARG A 137 11.34 -3.35 2.37
C ARG A 137 11.47 -1.95 2.93
N ASP A 138 11.82 -0.97 2.10
CA ASP A 138 12.06 0.41 2.53
C ASP A 138 10.76 1.05 3.05
N THR A 139 9.63 0.79 2.41
CA THR A 139 8.31 1.22 2.86
C THR A 139 7.94 0.63 4.22
N LEU A 140 8.17 -0.69 4.44
CA LEU A 140 7.93 -1.33 5.74
C LEU A 140 8.81 -0.74 6.84
N LEU A 141 10.12 -0.56 6.56
CA LEU A 141 11.07 -0.04 7.56
C LEU A 141 10.81 1.44 7.89
N ALA A 142 10.12 2.18 7.02
CA ALA A 142 9.63 3.53 7.30
C ALA A 142 8.33 3.56 8.12
N GLY A 143 7.84 2.39 8.61
CA GLY A 143 6.67 2.31 9.49
C GLY A 143 5.36 2.00 8.78
N PHE A 144 5.33 1.91 7.46
CA PHE A 144 4.13 1.57 6.70
C PHE A 144 3.95 0.05 6.66
N THR A 145 3.17 -0.48 7.59
CA THR A 145 2.92 -1.92 7.70
C THR A 145 1.87 -2.43 6.73
N SER A 146 1.11 -1.53 6.13
CA SER A 146 0.09 -1.84 5.13
C SER A 146 0.08 -0.78 4.02
N VAL A 147 -0.15 -1.22 2.78
CA VAL A 147 -0.26 -0.34 1.62
C VAL A 147 -1.37 -0.77 0.67
N ARG A 148 -1.87 0.18 -0.13
CA ARG A 148 -2.68 -0.08 -1.31
C ARG A 148 -1.86 0.28 -2.55
N ASN A 149 -1.44 -0.74 -3.32
CA ASN A 149 -0.74 -0.57 -4.59
C ASN A 149 -1.77 -0.39 -5.70
N VAL A 150 -1.83 0.80 -6.29
CA VAL A 150 -2.93 1.22 -7.17
C VAL A 150 -2.50 1.34 -8.63
N GLY A 151 -1.80 0.36 -9.11
CA GLY A 151 -1.32 0.23 -10.48
C GLY A 151 0.03 -0.44 -10.50
N ALA A 152 0.23 -1.32 -11.46
CA ALA A 152 1.48 -2.03 -11.68
C ALA A 152 1.71 -2.16 -13.18
N SER A 153 2.97 -2.16 -13.58
CA SER A 153 3.44 -2.57 -14.90
C SER A 153 3.73 -4.08 -14.93
N GLY A 154 4.22 -4.55 -16.04
CA GLY A 154 4.60 -5.94 -16.23
C GLY A 154 3.38 -6.88 -16.32
N ARG A 155 3.54 -8.11 -15.84
CA ARG A 155 2.48 -9.11 -15.86
C ARG A 155 1.95 -9.43 -14.47
N PHE A 156 1.26 -8.46 -13.86
CA PHE A 156 0.74 -8.57 -12.49
C PHE A 156 1.85 -8.72 -11.44
N ASP A 157 2.90 -7.95 -11.57
CA ASP A 157 4.09 -8.01 -10.72
C ASP A 157 3.80 -7.67 -9.26
N ASP A 158 2.82 -6.81 -9.00
CA ASP A 158 2.33 -6.50 -7.66
C ASP A 158 1.66 -7.72 -6.99
N MET A 159 1.00 -8.58 -7.75
CA MET A 159 0.45 -9.84 -7.25
C MET A 159 1.57 -10.81 -6.87
N ALA A 160 2.63 -10.87 -7.67
CA ALA A 160 3.81 -11.69 -7.38
C ALA A 160 4.52 -11.19 -6.12
N LEU A 161 4.72 -9.88 -5.98
CA LEU A 161 5.31 -9.27 -4.80
C LEU A 161 4.46 -9.53 -3.53
N ARG A 162 3.15 -9.28 -3.59
CA ARG A 162 2.23 -9.57 -2.50
C ARG A 162 2.30 -11.04 -2.08
N LYS A 163 2.32 -11.96 -3.05
CA LYS A 163 2.45 -13.39 -2.79
C LYS A 163 3.77 -13.70 -2.09
N ALA A 164 4.89 -13.17 -2.57
CA ALA A 164 6.20 -13.37 -1.97
C ALA A 164 6.26 -12.86 -0.52
N ILE A 165 5.68 -11.70 -0.22
CA ILE A 165 5.58 -11.15 1.14
C ILE A 165 4.70 -12.03 2.03
N ASN A 166 3.54 -12.46 1.54
CA ASN A 166 2.59 -13.28 2.29
C ASN A 166 3.15 -14.68 2.60
N GLU A 167 3.95 -15.24 1.72
CA GLU A 167 4.62 -16.54 1.91
C GLU A 167 5.95 -16.40 2.68
N GLY A 168 6.42 -15.19 2.97
CA GLY A 168 7.66 -14.95 3.74
C GLY A 168 8.95 -15.06 2.95
N TRP A 169 8.89 -15.04 1.61
CA TRP A 169 10.08 -15.02 0.75
C TRP A 169 10.84 -13.71 0.81
N THR A 170 10.12 -12.63 1.08
CA THR A 170 10.68 -11.28 1.28
C THR A 170 9.91 -10.54 2.35
N ILE A 171 10.49 -9.47 2.89
CA ILE A 171 9.83 -8.57 3.82
C ILE A 171 9.14 -7.44 3.07
N GLY A 172 8.03 -6.96 3.61
CA GLY A 172 7.27 -5.85 3.05
C GLY A 172 5.97 -5.60 3.82
N PRO A 173 5.22 -4.56 3.48
CA PRO A 173 3.92 -4.27 4.05
C PRO A 173 2.88 -5.32 3.65
N ARG A 174 1.75 -5.34 4.32
CA ARG A 174 0.54 -6.00 3.84
C ARG A 174 0.00 -5.21 2.65
N MET A 175 -0.34 -5.87 1.55
CA MET A 175 -0.69 -5.19 0.30
C MET A 175 -2.13 -5.45 -0.12
N GLU A 176 -2.88 -4.39 -0.40
CA GLU A 176 -3.93 -4.38 -1.42
C GLU A 176 -3.29 -4.14 -2.79
N THR A 177 -3.76 -4.81 -3.83
CA THR A 177 -3.17 -4.74 -5.17
C THR A 177 -4.25 -4.59 -6.23
N ALA A 178 -4.04 -3.69 -7.18
CA ALA A 178 -4.97 -3.40 -8.26
C ALA A 178 -4.66 -4.17 -9.55
N GLY A 179 -3.42 -4.62 -9.74
CA GLY A 179 -2.94 -4.99 -11.06
C GLY A 179 -2.78 -3.76 -11.95
N HIS A 180 -3.22 -3.86 -13.20
CA HIS A 180 -3.19 -2.71 -14.10
C HIS A 180 -4.32 -1.73 -13.77
N ALA A 181 -4.02 -0.43 -13.86
CA ALA A 181 -5.04 0.59 -13.81
C ALA A 181 -5.89 0.56 -15.11
N ILE A 182 -7.20 0.74 -14.96
CA ILE A 182 -8.13 0.70 -16.10
C ILE A 182 -8.32 2.12 -16.64
N GLY A 183 -8.04 2.31 -17.93
CA GLY A 183 -8.12 3.59 -18.63
C GLY A 183 -8.56 3.43 -20.08
N ILE A 184 -8.87 4.56 -20.74
CA ILE A 184 -9.20 4.59 -22.17
C ILE A 184 -7.94 4.46 -23.01
N THR A 185 -8.10 4.05 -24.28
CA THR A 185 -7.04 4.14 -25.29
C THR A 185 -6.53 5.58 -25.39
N GLY A 186 -5.19 5.75 -25.28
CA GLY A 186 -4.53 7.05 -25.29
C GLY A 186 -4.75 7.89 -24.02
N GLY A 187 -5.35 7.35 -22.97
CA GLY A 187 -5.58 8.01 -21.70
C GLY A 187 -4.37 7.96 -20.76
N HIS A 188 -4.53 8.48 -19.53
CA HIS A 188 -3.48 8.53 -18.53
C HIS A 188 -2.98 7.15 -18.08
N CYS A 189 -3.85 6.15 -18.12
CA CYS A 189 -3.52 4.76 -17.74
C CYS A 189 -3.12 3.90 -18.96
N ASP A 190 -2.83 4.48 -20.10
CA ASP A 190 -2.28 3.82 -21.29
C ASP A 190 -0.79 4.22 -21.46
N GLU A 191 -0.04 3.41 -22.17
CA GLU A 191 1.35 3.71 -22.53
C GLU A 191 1.42 4.61 -23.75
N ASN A 192 1.68 5.89 -23.54
CA ASN A 192 1.68 6.93 -24.54
C ASN A 192 3.10 7.37 -24.95
N GLY A 193 3.22 8.08 -26.09
CA GLY A 193 4.49 8.65 -26.56
C GLY A 193 5.33 7.74 -27.44
N PHE A 194 4.91 6.50 -27.69
CA PHE A 194 5.59 5.55 -28.57
C PHE A 194 4.96 5.52 -29.98
N LYS A 195 5.76 5.17 -30.98
CA LYS A 195 5.25 4.95 -32.33
C LYS A 195 4.34 3.71 -32.36
N PRO A 196 3.36 3.65 -33.30
CA PRO A 196 2.48 2.49 -33.43
C PRO A 196 3.26 1.17 -33.55
N GLY A 197 2.80 0.13 -32.84
CA GLY A 197 3.44 -1.18 -32.78
C GLY A 197 4.51 -1.32 -31.69
N VAL A 198 4.80 -0.27 -30.94
CA VAL A 198 5.67 -0.29 -29.75
C VAL A 198 4.82 0.00 -28.52
N ALA A 199 4.94 -0.81 -27.47
CA ALA A 199 4.22 -0.64 -26.20
C ALA A 199 2.69 -0.53 -26.35
N GLN A 200 2.09 -1.33 -27.22
CA GLN A 200 0.64 -1.41 -27.36
C GLN A 200 0.02 -2.19 -26.20
N GLN A 201 -0.85 -1.56 -25.46
CA GLN A 201 -1.62 -2.16 -24.37
C GLN A 201 -3.00 -2.66 -24.86
N THR A 202 -3.53 -3.62 -24.14
CA THR A 202 -4.79 -4.31 -24.40
C THR A 202 -5.71 -4.29 -23.18
N THR A 203 -6.89 -4.88 -23.29
CA THR A 203 -7.79 -5.04 -22.12
C THR A 203 -7.15 -5.86 -21.00
N LEU A 204 -6.20 -6.74 -21.29
CA LEU A 204 -5.42 -7.44 -20.26
C LEU A 204 -4.56 -6.48 -19.45
N ASP A 205 -4.01 -5.48 -20.11
CA ASP A 205 -3.15 -4.44 -19.54
C ASP A 205 -3.95 -3.26 -18.98
N GLY A 206 -5.29 -3.35 -18.97
CA GLY A 206 -6.19 -2.34 -18.42
C GLY A 206 -6.78 -1.36 -19.43
N VAL A 207 -6.35 -1.36 -20.70
CA VAL A 207 -6.90 -0.43 -21.70
C VAL A 207 -8.24 -0.95 -22.20
N ALA A 208 -9.31 -0.17 -21.99
CA ALA A 208 -10.67 -0.59 -22.28
C ALA A 208 -11.56 0.62 -22.62
N ASP A 209 -12.22 0.56 -23.78
CA ASP A 209 -13.15 1.55 -24.27
C ASP A 209 -14.58 0.98 -24.30
N GLY A 210 -15.52 1.76 -23.79
CA GLY A 210 -16.92 1.39 -23.69
C GLY A 210 -17.25 0.38 -22.57
N PRO A 211 -18.50 0.32 -22.12
CA PRO A 211 -18.92 -0.42 -20.94
C PRO A 211 -18.58 -1.91 -20.97
N GLU A 212 -18.63 -2.58 -22.11
CA GLU A 212 -18.39 -4.03 -22.19
C GLU A 212 -16.92 -4.40 -22.05
N GLN A 213 -16.01 -3.65 -22.69
CA GLN A 213 -14.58 -3.89 -22.51
C GLN A 213 -14.13 -3.55 -21.08
N ILE A 214 -14.70 -2.50 -20.49
CA ILE A 214 -14.45 -2.11 -19.11
C ILE A 214 -14.84 -3.24 -18.13
N ARG A 215 -16.05 -3.83 -18.29
CA ARG A 215 -16.44 -4.99 -17.47
C ARG A 215 -15.47 -6.17 -17.64
N GLN A 216 -15.01 -6.39 -18.86
CA GLN A 216 -14.01 -7.43 -19.14
C GLN A 216 -12.69 -7.10 -18.44
N ALA A 217 -12.20 -5.86 -18.52
CA ALA A 217 -10.97 -5.44 -17.85
C ALA A 217 -11.06 -5.63 -16.32
N VAL A 218 -12.15 -5.21 -15.68
CA VAL A 218 -12.40 -5.44 -14.25
C VAL A 218 -12.30 -6.92 -13.90
N ARG A 219 -12.96 -7.79 -14.66
CA ARG A 219 -12.93 -9.24 -14.44
C ARG A 219 -11.53 -9.82 -14.63
N LEU A 220 -10.75 -9.32 -15.60
CA LEU A 220 -9.37 -9.75 -15.84
C LEU A 220 -8.46 -9.39 -14.67
N GLN A 221 -8.52 -8.15 -14.17
CA GLN A 221 -7.73 -7.78 -12.99
C GLN A 221 -8.08 -8.68 -11.79
N ILE A 222 -9.37 -8.89 -11.52
CA ILE A 222 -9.82 -9.76 -10.41
C ILE A 222 -9.42 -11.22 -10.62
N LYS A 223 -9.53 -11.74 -11.84
CA LYS A 223 -9.08 -13.11 -12.19
C LYS A 223 -7.63 -13.35 -11.80
N TYR A 224 -6.77 -12.36 -12.00
CA TYR A 224 -5.34 -12.46 -11.68
C TYR A 224 -4.99 -12.01 -10.27
N GLY A 225 -5.99 -11.65 -9.46
CA GLY A 225 -5.82 -11.50 -8.02
C GLY A 225 -5.98 -10.08 -7.47
N ALA A 226 -6.51 -9.13 -8.27
CA ALA A 226 -6.79 -7.78 -7.77
C ALA A 226 -7.75 -7.80 -6.58
N THR A 227 -7.42 -7.06 -5.54
CA THR A 227 -8.24 -6.88 -4.33
C THR A 227 -8.92 -5.51 -4.29
N VAL A 228 -8.49 -4.61 -5.15
CA VAL A 228 -9.05 -3.29 -5.42
C VAL A 228 -8.99 -3.05 -6.94
N ILE A 229 -9.86 -2.21 -7.48
CA ILE A 229 -9.79 -1.76 -8.87
C ILE A 229 -9.28 -0.31 -8.89
N LYS A 230 -8.33 -0.01 -9.76
CA LYS A 230 -7.88 1.35 -10.05
C LYS A 230 -8.38 1.76 -11.42
N THR A 231 -8.81 3.01 -11.55
CA THR A 231 -9.17 3.62 -12.84
C THR A 231 -8.60 5.02 -12.99
N CYS A 232 -8.45 5.49 -14.22
CA CYS A 232 -8.11 6.85 -14.55
C CYS A 232 -9.34 7.58 -15.12
N ALA A 233 -9.98 8.41 -14.28
CA ALA A 233 -11.15 9.18 -14.67
C ALA A 233 -10.79 10.47 -15.43
N THR A 234 -9.56 10.96 -15.30
CA THR A 234 -9.04 12.15 -15.99
C THR A 234 -7.63 11.92 -16.50
N GLY A 235 -7.18 12.81 -17.36
CA GLY A 235 -5.76 12.96 -17.69
C GLY A 235 -4.93 13.27 -16.46
N GLY A 236 -3.63 12.98 -16.54
CA GLY A 236 -2.67 13.09 -15.45
C GLY A 236 -1.49 14.03 -15.73
N VAL A 237 -0.64 14.21 -14.71
CA VAL A 237 0.53 15.09 -14.79
C VAL A 237 1.65 14.46 -15.63
N LEU A 238 1.94 13.20 -15.43
CA LEU A 238 3.12 12.53 -15.99
C LEU A 238 2.87 11.86 -17.35
N SER A 239 1.63 11.63 -17.75
CA SER A 239 1.27 11.11 -19.07
C SER A 239 1.53 12.11 -20.20
N GLU A 240 1.74 11.60 -21.40
CA GLU A 240 1.85 12.42 -22.62
C GLU A 240 0.53 12.44 -23.40
N GLY A 241 0.28 13.51 -24.15
CA GLY A 241 -0.84 13.59 -25.08
C GLY A 241 -2.20 13.98 -24.48
N ASP A 242 -2.35 14.02 -23.17
CA ASP A 242 -3.59 14.40 -22.48
C ASP A 242 -3.47 15.72 -21.69
N ALA A 243 -4.58 16.40 -21.47
CA ALA A 243 -4.65 17.55 -20.57
C ALA A 243 -4.96 17.09 -19.13
N VAL A 244 -4.27 17.70 -18.14
CA VAL A 244 -4.35 17.33 -16.73
C VAL A 244 -5.73 17.47 -16.14
N GLY A 245 -6.72 17.12 -16.41
CA GLY A 245 -8.06 17.32 -15.85
C GLY A 245 -9.16 17.07 -16.86
N ALA A 246 -8.77 16.78 -18.12
CA ALA A 246 -9.74 16.34 -19.10
C ALA A 246 -10.36 15.00 -18.67
N THR A 247 -11.68 14.92 -18.69
CA THR A 247 -12.39 13.66 -18.43
C THR A 247 -12.07 12.65 -19.50
N GLN A 248 -11.79 11.41 -19.09
CA GLN A 248 -11.42 10.32 -19.99
C GLN A 248 -12.54 9.32 -20.19
N TYR A 249 -13.36 9.09 -19.18
CA TYR A 249 -14.53 8.23 -19.27
C TYR A 249 -15.83 9.03 -19.18
N THR A 250 -16.87 8.55 -19.86
CA THR A 250 -18.25 8.99 -19.64
C THR A 250 -18.78 8.48 -18.30
N TYR A 251 -19.92 9.00 -17.86
CA TYR A 251 -20.60 8.50 -16.67
C TYR A 251 -20.99 7.02 -16.80
N GLU A 252 -21.49 6.62 -17.97
CA GLU A 252 -21.92 5.25 -18.26
C GLU A 252 -20.76 4.26 -18.17
N GLU A 253 -19.59 4.65 -18.63
CA GLU A 253 -18.37 3.85 -18.56
C GLU A 253 -17.87 3.70 -17.11
N LEU A 254 -17.76 4.82 -16.38
CA LEU A 254 -17.40 4.77 -14.95
C LEU A 254 -18.41 3.99 -14.12
N LYS A 255 -19.70 4.12 -14.42
CA LYS A 255 -20.77 3.37 -13.76
C LYS A 255 -20.67 1.87 -14.02
N ALA A 256 -20.37 1.48 -15.26
CA ALA A 256 -20.16 0.07 -15.61
C ALA A 256 -18.95 -0.54 -14.88
N LEU A 257 -17.85 0.23 -14.74
CA LEU A 257 -16.66 -0.17 -13.98
C LEU A 257 -16.99 -0.39 -12.51
N VAL A 258 -17.62 0.60 -11.88
CA VAL A 258 -17.97 0.56 -10.45
C VAL A 258 -18.96 -0.55 -10.13
N ASP A 259 -20.00 -0.72 -10.97
CA ASP A 259 -21.01 -1.76 -10.77
C ASP A 259 -20.40 -3.17 -10.87
N GLU A 260 -19.54 -3.39 -11.86
CA GLU A 260 -18.89 -4.69 -12.03
C GLU A 260 -17.90 -4.98 -10.88
N ALA A 261 -17.13 -3.97 -10.44
CA ALA A 261 -16.24 -4.10 -9.29
C ALA A 261 -17.01 -4.40 -8.01
N ASN A 262 -18.08 -3.66 -7.71
CA ASN A 262 -18.90 -3.84 -6.52
C ASN A 262 -19.62 -5.19 -6.51
N LYS A 263 -20.14 -5.64 -7.65
CA LYS A 263 -20.73 -6.99 -7.81
C LYS A 263 -19.75 -8.10 -7.44
N LEU A 264 -18.46 -7.86 -7.67
CA LEU A 264 -17.37 -8.78 -7.35
C LEU A 264 -16.66 -8.42 -6.02
N GLU A 265 -17.31 -7.59 -5.19
CA GLU A 265 -16.85 -7.18 -3.86
C GLU A 265 -15.50 -6.46 -3.87
N ARG A 266 -15.25 -5.62 -4.89
CA ARG A 266 -14.03 -4.81 -4.98
C ARG A 266 -14.36 -3.33 -4.93
N LYS A 267 -13.61 -2.60 -4.09
CA LYS A 267 -13.63 -1.13 -4.06
C LYS A 267 -12.96 -0.57 -5.31
N VAL A 268 -13.30 0.67 -5.64
CA VAL A 268 -12.71 1.38 -6.79
C VAL A 268 -11.98 2.63 -6.31
N ALA A 269 -10.72 2.78 -6.71
CA ALA A 269 -9.91 3.98 -6.56
C ALA A 269 -9.83 4.69 -7.91
N ALA A 270 -10.15 5.99 -7.97
CA ALA A 270 -10.15 6.75 -9.20
C ALA A 270 -9.09 7.87 -9.18
N HIS A 271 -8.09 7.78 -10.05
CA HIS A 271 -7.25 8.91 -10.38
C HIS A 271 -8.14 10.00 -11.01
N ALA A 272 -8.18 11.18 -10.42
CA ALA A 272 -8.94 12.29 -10.94
C ALA A 272 -8.35 13.63 -10.47
N HIS A 273 -7.86 14.43 -11.43
CA HIS A 273 -7.45 15.81 -11.16
C HIS A 273 -8.58 16.81 -11.44
N GLY A 274 -9.22 16.70 -12.60
CA GLY A 274 -10.20 17.65 -13.09
C GLY A 274 -11.54 17.61 -12.37
N THR A 275 -12.14 18.76 -12.16
CA THR A 275 -13.39 18.96 -11.43
C THR A 275 -14.52 18.07 -11.92
N GLU A 276 -14.75 18.03 -13.24
CA GLU A 276 -15.85 17.24 -13.83
C GLU A 276 -15.58 15.73 -13.71
N GLY A 277 -14.33 15.29 -13.93
CA GLY A 277 -13.96 13.89 -13.73
C GLY A 277 -14.10 13.43 -12.28
N ILE A 278 -13.76 14.28 -11.29
CA ILE A 278 -14.01 14.03 -9.87
C ILE A 278 -15.51 13.82 -9.64
N LYS A 279 -16.36 14.74 -10.11
CA LYS A 279 -17.81 14.65 -9.92
C LYS A 279 -18.42 13.42 -10.60
N LEU A 280 -17.96 13.08 -11.80
CA LEU A 280 -18.41 11.89 -12.53
C LEU A 280 -18.02 10.61 -11.77
N ALA A 281 -16.78 10.50 -11.31
CA ALA A 281 -16.31 9.35 -10.54
C ALA A 281 -17.05 9.20 -9.20
N VAL A 282 -17.23 10.29 -8.45
CA VAL A 282 -18.02 10.29 -7.20
C VAL A 282 -19.47 9.90 -7.47
N ARG A 283 -20.09 10.41 -8.54
CA ARG A 283 -21.46 10.07 -8.93
C ARG A 283 -21.58 8.60 -9.33
N ALA A 284 -20.58 8.03 -9.99
CA ALA A 284 -20.52 6.61 -10.33
C ALA A 284 -20.40 5.70 -9.12
N GLY A 285 -19.85 6.20 -7.98
CA GLY A 285 -19.78 5.48 -6.70
C GLY A 285 -18.40 4.93 -6.36
N VAL A 286 -17.33 5.59 -6.79
CA VAL A 286 -15.96 5.21 -6.41
C VAL A 286 -15.74 5.35 -4.91
N SER A 287 -14.88 4.53 -4.34
CA SER A 287 -14.56 4.55 -2.90
C SER A 287 -13.59 5.66 -2.53
N SER A 288 -12.70 6.05 -3.45
CA SER A 288 -11.77 7.15 -3.26
C SER A 288 -11.46 7.88 -4.55
N ILE A 289 -11.20 9.18 -4.40
CA ILE A 289 -10.58 10.05 -5.40
C ILE A 289 -9.12 10.19 -5.02
N GLU A 290 -8.25 9.86 -5.94
CA GLU A 290 -6.80 10.01 -5.83
C GLU A 290 -6.39 11.37 -6.38
N HIS A 291 -5.49 12.08 -5.70
CA HIS A 291 -5.01 13.43 -6.01
C HIS A 291 -6.04 14.54 -5.78
N GLY A 292 -7.12 14.59 -6.56
CA GLY A 292 -8.19 15.58 -6.40
C GLY A 292 -7.78 17.03 -6.63
N SER A 293 -6.76 17.32 -7.48
CA SER A 293 -6.06 18.62 -7.52
C SER A 293 -6.96 19.82 -7.82
N PHE A 294 -8.01 19.65 -8.63
CA PHE A 294 -8.94 20.72 -8.96
C PHE A 294 -10.33 20.51 -8.33
N LEU A 295 -10.36 19.94 -7.12
CA LEU A 295 -11.59 19.77 -6.35
C LEU A 295 -12.25 21.13 -6.09
N ASP A 296 -13.53 21.23 -6.39
CA ASP A 296 -14.38 22.40 -6.10
C ASP A 296 -15.35 22.10 -4.93
N GLU A 297 -16.11 23.13 -4.52
CA GLU A 297 -17.06 23.03 -3.41
C GLU A 297 -18.17 21.99 -3.66
N GLU A 298 -18.64 21.88 -4.88
CA GLU A 298 -19.66 20.89 -5.27
C GLU A 298 -19.09 19.47 -5.17
N GLY A 299 -17.91 19.22 -5.74
CA GLY A 299 -17.23 17.94 -5.67
C GLY A 299 -16.95 17.53 -4.22
N ALA A 300 -16.46 18.47 -3.37
CA ALA A 300 -16.22 18.23 -1.96
C ALA A 300 -17.51 17.86 -1.20
N ARG A 301 -18.62 18.57 -1.46
CA ARG A 301 -19.93 18.24 -0.89
C ARG A 301 -20.39 16.84 -1.32
N MET A 302 -20.29 16.52 -2.62
CA MET A 302 -20.66 15.21 -3.14
C MET A 302 -19.83 14.08 -2.52
N MET A 303 -18.51 14.27 -2.35
CA MET A 303 -17.63 13.29 -1.69
C MET A 303 -18.08 13.06 -0.25
N LYS A 304 -18.35 14.11 0.51
CA LYS A 304 -18.81 14.01 1.90
C LYS A 304 -20.15 13.26 1.98
N GLU A 305 -21.13 13.62 1.15
CA GLU A 305 -22.47 13.00 1.16
C GLU A 305 -22.42 11.51 0.81
N ARG A 306 -21.50 11.09 -0.05
CA ARG A 306 -21.37 9.71 -0.51
C ARG A 306 -20.35 8.90 0.29
N GLY A 307 -19.62 9.52 1.21
CA GLY A 307 -18.56 8.87 1.98
C GLY A 307 -17.34 8.50 1.11
N THR A 308 -17.14 9.17 -0.03
CA THR A 308 -15.97 8.98 -0.88
C THR A 308 -14.76 9.62 -0.23
N TYR A 309 -13.66 8.88 -0.10
CA TYR A 309 -12.42 9.39 0.47
C TYR A 309 -11.64 10.24 -0.52
N LEU A 310 -10.94 11.26 -0.01
CA LEU A 310 -9.82 11.89 -0.70
C LEU A 310 -8.52 11.23 -0.26
N VAL A 311 -7.69 10.84 -1.23
CA VAL A 311 -6.30 10.39 -1.02
C VAL A 311 -5.41 11.39 -1.73
N PRO A 312 -4.91 12.43 -1.04
CA PRO A 312 -4.48 13.67 -1.68
C PRO A 312 -3.09 13.62 -2.33
N THR A 313 -2.22 12.68 -1.93
CA THR A 313 -0.87 12.50 -2.49
C THR A 313 -0.06 13.80 -2.59
N LEU A 314 -0.03 14.56 -1.50
CA LEU A 314 0.63 15.86 -1.45
C LEU A 314 2.14 15.75 -1.67
N SER A 315 2.73 14.65 -1.23
CA SER A 315 4.16 14.35 -1.43
C SER A 315 4.51 14.23 -2.91
N ALA A 316 3.64 13.61 -3.71
CA ALA A 316 3.82 13.55 -5.16
C ALA A 316 3.70 14.95 -5.78
N ALA A 317 2.71 15.75 -5.35
CA ALA A 317 2.57 17.13 -5.83
C ALA A 317 3.81 17.97 -5.49
N GLU A 318 4.38 17.86 -4.28
CA GLU A 318 5.65 18.50 -3.90
C GLU A 318 6.81 18.03 -4.79
N ALA A 319 6.88 16.71 -5.08
CA ALA A 319 7.95 16.13 -5.89
C ALA A 319 7.90 16.58 -7.35
N VAL A 320 6.72 16.54 -7.99
CA VAL A 320 6.58 16.97 -9.40
C VAL A 320 6.78 18.48 -9.56
N GLU A 321 6.35 19.30 -8.59
CA GLU A 321 6.63 20.73 -8.53
C GLU A 321 8.15 21.00 -8.50
N ARG A 322 8.86 20.28 -7.62
CA ARG A 322 10.32 20.36 -7.51
C ARG A 322 11.00 19.87 -8.78
N ALA A 323 10.55 18.77 -9.36
CA ALA A 323 11.10 18.21 -10.60
C ALA A 323 10.93 19.16 -11.79
N ALA A 324 9.78 19.85 -11.90
CA ALA A 324 9.53 20.87 -12.92
C ALA A 324 10.46 22.09 -12.72
N LYS A 325 10.58 22.61 -11.50
CA LYS A 325 11.44 23.75 -11.17
C LYS A 325 12.93 23.46 -11.41
N ASN A 326 13.36 22.22 -11.21
CA ASN A 326 14.76 21.79 -11.38
C ASN A 326 15.06 21.27 -12.80
N GLY A 327 14.11 21.33 -13.73
CA GLY A 327 14.28 20.91 -15.13
C GLY A 327 14.38 19.40 -15.35
N VAL A 328 14.01 18.58 -14.37
CA VAL A 328 13.83 17.12 -14.51
C VAL A 328 12.59 16.85 -15.38
N LEU A 329 11.45 17.45 -15.03
CA LEU A 329 10.30 17.50 -15.91
C LEU A 329 10.41 18.70 -16.87
N LYS A 330 10.07 18.49 -18.15
CA LYS A 330 10.15 19.49 -19.20
C LYS A 330 8.87 19.59 -20.02
N GLY A 331 8.73 20.68 -20.81
CA GLY A 331 7.60 20.87 -21.71
C GLY A 331 6.25 20.75 -21.02
N LEU A 332 5.30 20.10 -21.68
CA LEU A 332 3.94 19.96 -21.19
C LEU A 332 3.85 19.29 -19.81
N ARG A 333 4.68 18.28 -19.50
CA ARG A 333 4.69 17.66 -18.19
C ARG A 333 5.05 18.65 -17.06
N ALA A 334 6.01 19.55 -17.29
CA ALA A 334 6.35 20.59 -16.32
C ALA A 334 5.22 21.59 -16.09
N GLU A 335 4.55 22.03 -17.16
CA GLU A 335 3.40 22.94 -17.08
C GLU A 335 2.25 22.29 -16.29
N LYS A 336 1.90 21.03 -16.60
CA LYS A 336 0.88 20.24 -15.88
C LYS A 336 1.23 20.07 -14.40
N ALA A 337 2.50 19.79 -14.09
CA ALA A 337 3.00 19.64 -12.72
C ALA A 337 2.82 20.93 -11.89
N LEU A 338 3.21 22.06 -12.44
CA LEU A 338 3.06 23.36 -11.77
C LEU A 338 1.60 23.74 -11.55
N ALA A 339 0.73 23.50 -12.54
CA ALA A 339 -0.71 23.78 -12.43
C ALA A 339 -1.40 22.91 -11.37
N ALA A 340 -1.10 21.60 -11.34
CA ALA A 340 -1.65 20.69 -10.36
C ALA A 340 -1.17 21.02 -8.94
N ALA A 341 0.14 21.24 -8.75
CA ALA A 341 0.72 21.58 -7.46
C ALA A 341 0.21 22.90 -6.87
N ALA A 342 -0.03 23.91 -7.72
CA ALA A 342 -0.63 25.18 -7.30
C ALA A 342 -2.08 24.99 -6.78
N SER A 343 -2.82 24.07 -7.37
CA SER A 343 -4.23 23.85 -7.08
C SER A 343 -4.47 22.90 -5.89
N VAL A 344 -3.62 21.88 -5.70
CA VAL A 344 -3.81 20.85 -4.67
C VAL A 344 -3.83 21.41 -3.25
N ARG A 345 -3.03 22.48 -2.98
CA ARG A 345 -3.04 23.16 -1.68
C ARG A 345 -4.40 23.79 -1.34
N ARG A 346 -5.10 24.29 -2.34
CA ARG A 346 -6.48 24.80 -2.16
C ARG A 346 -7.46 23.65 -2.02
N ALA A 347 -7.30 22.60 -2.81
CA ALA A 347 -8.18 21.44 -2.79
C ALA A 347 -8.16 20.72 -1.44
N ILE A 348 -6.99 20.48 -0.86
CA ILE A 348 -6.89 19.83 0.46
C ILE A 348 -7.49 20.70 1.58
N LYS A 349 -7.26 22.03 1.58
CA LYS A 349 -7.90 22.95 2.54
C LYS A 349 -9.42 22.91 2.43
N LEU A 350 -9.94 22.90 1.22
CA LEU A 350 -11.38 22.78 0.96
C LEU A 350 -11.94 21.46 1.47
N ALA A 351 -11.26 20.35 1.20
CA ALA A 351 -11.66 19.02 1.65
C ALA A 351 -11.72 18.95 3.19
N VAL A 352 -10.71 19.48 3.87
CA VAL A 352 -10.66 19.57 5.35
C VAL A 352 -11.81 20.43 5.88
N ALA A 353 -12.00 21.64 5.34
CA ALA A 353 -13.06 22.55 5.75
C ALA A 353 -14.47 21.98 5.53
N THR A 354 -14.67 21.21 4.45
CA THR A 354 -15.94 20.56 4.12
C THR A 354 -16.14 19.25 4.91
N LYS A 355 -15.10 18.74 5.59
CA LYS A 355 -15.07 17.46 6.31
C LYS A 355 -15.26 16.26 5.37
N VAL A 356 -14.60 16.29 4.23
CA VAL A 356 -14.41 15.10 3.37
C VAL A 356 -13.58 14.08 4.16
N LEU A 357 -13.88 12.80 4.02
CA LEU A 357 -13.05 11.73 4.59
C LEU A 357 -11.69 11.73 3.89
N ILE A 358 -10.60 11.79 4.65
CA ILE A 358 -9.24 11.82 4.11
C ILE A 358 -8.48 10.59 4.61
N ALA A 359 -7.83 9.88 3.70
CA ALA A 359 -6.85 8.83 4.00
C ALA A 359 -5.49 9.22 3.42
N LEU A 360 -4.42 8.90 4.14
CA LEU A 360 -3.06 9.13 3.68
C LEU A 360 -2.75 8.25 2.47
N GLY A 361 -2.18 8.83 1.45
CA GLY A 361 -1.56 8.18 0.31
C GLY A 361 -0.55 9.11 -0.30
N THR A 362 0.58 8.55 -0.78
CA THR A 362 1.76 9.34 -1.14
C THR A 362 2.06 9.37 -2.62
N ASP A 363 1.56 8.39 -3.37
CA ASP A 363 1.98 8.11 -4.74
C ASP A 363 3.49 7.75 -4.82
N ALA A 364 3.95 6.95 -3.83
CA ALA A 364 5.33 6.46 -3.81
C ALA A 364 5.62 5.63 -5.07
N GLY A 365 6.69 6.01 -5.76
CA GLY A 365 6.98 5.78 -7.16
C GLY A 365 7.23 7.12 -7.86
N VAL A 366 6.41 8.13 -7.57
CA VAL A 366 6.70 9.54 -7.86
C VAL A 366 7.64 10.14 -6.82
N ILE A 367 7.56 9.70 -5.58
CA ILE A 367 8.55 9.95 -4.53
C ILE A 367 9.35 8.68 -4.23
N PRO A 368 10.57 8.79 -3.67
CA PRO A 368 11.33 7.62 -3.23
C PRO A 368 10.57 6.86 -2.14
N HIS A 369 10.57 5.51 -2.24
CA HIS A 369 10.03 4.65 -1.21
C HIS A 369 10.81 4.80 0.10
N GLY A 370 10.12 4.70 1.25
CA GLY A 370 10.70 4.97 2.55
C GLY A 370 10.61 6.43 3.01
N THR A 371 10.19 7.37 2.14
CA THR A 371 9.96 8.78 2.49
C THR A 371 8.47 9.11 2.69
N ASN A 372 7.61 8.10 2.68
CA ASN A 372 6.14 8.21 2.73
C ASN A 372 5.61 9.05 3.91
N ALA A 373 6.32 9.06 5.05
CA ALA A 373 5.91 9.78 6.25
C ALA A 373 5.89 11.32 6.08
N ARG A 374 6.53 11.85 5.02
CA ARG A 374 6.44 13.26 4.65
C ARG A 374 5.00 13.72 4.44
N GLU A 375 4.11 12.84 4.00
CA GLU A 375 2.70 13.14 3.79
C GLU A 375 1.99 13.62 5.05
N PHE A 376 2.34 13.10 6.24
CA PHE A 376 1.76 13.57 7.51
C PHE A 376 2.02 15.05 7.73
N PHE A 377 3.24 15.52 7.47
CA PHE A 377 3.58 16.95 7.59
C PHE A 377 2.82 17.79 6.56
N LEU A 378 2.75 17.35 5.32
CA LEU A 378 2.07 18.11 4.27
C LEU A 378 0.56 18.22 4.50
N MET A 379 -0.07 17.20 5.06
CA MET A 379 -1.48 17.27 5.47
C MET A 379 -1.72 18.36 6.52
N VAL A 380 -0.79 18.54 7.46
CA VAL A 380 -0.87 19.60 8.49
C VAL A 380 -0.55 20.96 7.86
N ASP A 381 0.59 21.07 7.17
CA ASP A 381 1.11 22.34 6.65
C ASP A 381 0.25 22.91 5.50
N TRP A 382 -0.07 22.07 4.50
CA TRP A 382 -0.87 22.50 3.35
C TRP A 382 -2.37 22.39 3.60
N GLY A 383 -2.79 21.34 4.31
CA GLY A 383 -4.22 21.04 4.54
C GLY A 383 -4.83 21.78 5.70
N GLY A 384 -4.04 22.19 6.68
CA GLY A 384 -4.53 22.77 7.93
C GLY A 384 -5.17 21.73 8.86
N MET A 385 -4.84 20.44 8.69
CA MET A 385 -5.26 19.39 9.61
C MET A 385 -4.51 19.54 10.94
N THR A 386 -5.14 19.14 12.03
CA THR A 386 -4.43 18.92 13.29
C THR A 386 -3.50 17.73 13.18
N ASN A 387 -2.47 17.66 14.02
CA ASN A 387 -1.55 16.52 14.05
C ASN A 387 -2.30 15.18 14.26
N MET A 388 -3.32 15.17 15.13
CA MET A 388 -4.15 14.00 15.39
C MET A 388 -4.95 13.57 14.14
N GLU A 389 -5.56 14.50 13.41
CA GLU A 389 -6.29 14.19 12.17
C GLU A 389 -5.36 13.62 11.10
N ALA A 390 -4.14 14.16 10.96
CA ALA A 390 -3.15 13.61 10.05
C ALA A 390 -2.74 12.17 10.46
N ILE A 391 -2.51 11.91 11.74
CA ILE A 391 -2.24 10.57 12.28
C ILE A 391 -3.41 9.62 11.97
N GLN A 392 -4.65 10.05 12.19
CA GLN A 392 -5.82 9.26 11.87
C GLN A 392 -5.94 8.96 10.37
N ALA A 393 -5.57 9.91 9.49
CA ALA A 393 -5.57 9.70 8.05
C ALA A 393 -4.64 8.54 7.64
N GLY A 394 -3.45 8.46 8.22
CA GLY A 394 -2.46 7.40 7.96
C GLY A 394 -2.62 6.14 8.83
N THR A 395 -3.67 6.03 9.60
CA THR A 395 -3.95 4.87 10.47
C THR A 395 -5.41 4.41 10.32
N MET A 396 -6.33 4.89 11.16
CA MET A 396 -7.71 4.42 11.20
C MET A 396 -8.48 4.71 9.89
N ASN A 397 -8.31 5.89 9.29
CA ASN A 397 -9.02 6.22 8.06
C ASN A 397 -8.50 5.38 6.88
N GLY A 398 -7.16 5.20 6.79
CA GLY A 398 -6.57 4.25 5.83
C GLY A 398 -7.16 2.85 6.02
N ALA A 399 -7.24 2.34 7.26
CA ALA A 399 -7.81 1.03 7.55
C ALA A 399 -9.30 0.92 7.13
N ARG A 400 -10.10 1.97 7.37
CA ARG A 400 -11.52 2.01 6.95
C ARG A 400 -11.65 2.05 5.42
N LEU A 401 -10.83 2.85 4.75
CA LEU A 401 -10.82 2.89 3.29
C LEU A 401 -10.51 1.53 2.70
N LEU A 402 -9.52 0.81 3.24
CA LEU A 402 -9.17 -0.53 2.79
C LEU A 402 -10.17 -1.62 3.26
N GLY A 403 -11.04 -1.33 4.25
CA GLY A 403 -11.94 -2.31 4.84
C GLY A 403 -11.27 -3.24 5.86
N TRP A 404 -10.16 -2.81 6.42
CA TRP A 404 -9.34 -3.58 7.38
C TRP A 404 -9.44 -3.07 8.83
N ASP A 405 -10.32 -2.10 9.10
CA ASP A 405 -10.48 -1.42 10.39
C ASP A 405 -10.86 -2.35 11.55
N LYS A 406 -11.43 -3.52 11.28
CA LYS A 406 -11.64 -4.57 12.29
C LYS A 406 -10.33 -5.16 12.82
N ASN A 407 -9.28 -5.16 12.00
CA ASN A 407 -8.00 -5.81 12.31
C ASN A 407 -6.83 -4.85 12.47
N LEU A 408 -6.91 -3.64 11.92
CA LEU A 408 -5.82 -2.66 11.84
C LEU A 408 -6.28 -1.25 12.20
N GLY A 409 -5.37 -0.28 12.08
CA GLY A 409 -5.63 1.15 12.16
C GLY A 409 -5.74 1.71 13.57
N SER A 410 -5.78 0.85 14.60
CA SER A 410 -5.66 1.30 15.99
C SER A 410 -4.97 0.25 16.86
N LEU A 411 -4.36 0.72 17.96
CA LEU A 411 -3.83 -0.16 19.01
C LEU A 411 -4.97 -0.53 19.97
N ALA A 412 -5.66 -1.62 19.67
CA ALA A 412 -6.77 -2.13 20.48
C ALA A 412 -6.70 -3.65 20.64
N VAL A 413 -7.22 -4.15 21.75
CA VAL A 413 -7.27 -5.59 22.03
C VAL A 413 -7.98 -6.35 20.92
N GLY A 414 -7.39 -7.46 20.48
CA GLY A 414 -7.90 -8.31 19.40
C GLY A 414 -7.42 -7.94 18.00
N LYS A 415 -6.88 -6.73 17.80
CA LYS A 415 -6.29 -6.35 16.51
C LYS A 415 -4.92 -6.98 16.28
N TRP A 416 -4.48 -6.99 15.03
CA TRP A 416 -3.13 -7.46 14.70
C TRP A 416 -2.08 -6.54 15.31
N ALA A 417 -0.98 -7.15 15.72
CA ALA A 417 0.15 -6.45 16.32
C ALA A 417 1.01 -5.78 15.25
N ASP A 418 0.46 -4.75 14.64
CA ASP A 418 1.16 -3.81 13.76
C ASP A 418 1.40 -2.54 14.56
N VAL A 419 2.63 -2.35 15.07
CA VAL A 419 3.00 -1.29 16.00
C VAL A 419 4.25 -0.58 15.50
N VAL A 420 4.21 0.74 15.48
CA VAL A 420 5.35 1.60 15.13
C VAL A 420 5.70 2.45 16.33
N ALA A 421 6.99 2.74 16.53
CA ALA A 421 7.42 3.78 17.44
C ALA A 421 8.19 4.87 16.70
N VAL A 422 7.88 6.12 17.03
CA VAL A 422 8.58 7.30 16.54
C VAL A 422 9.31 8.02 17.67
N SER A 423 10.47 8.62 17.38
CA SER A 423 11.20 9.44 18.33
C SER A 423 10.46 10.77 18.54
N GLY A 424 10.19 11.11 19.80
CA GLY A 424 9.49 12.34 20.18
C GLY A 424 7.95 12.18 20.27
N ASP A 425 7.26 13.33 20.28
CA ASP A 425 5.82 13.44 20.45
C ASP A 425 5.16 14.04 19.20
N PRO A 426 4.53 13.23 18.31
CA PRO A 426 3.97 13.71 17.06
C PRO A 426 2.74 14.63 17.24
N LEU A 427 2.13 14.66 18.43
CA LEU A 427 1.08 15.65 18.71
C LEU A 427 1.64 17.06 18.92
N LYS A 428 2.91 17.17 19.31
CA LYS A 428 3.62 18.46 19.44
C LYS A 428 4.37 18.86 18.18
N ASP A 429 5.00 17.87 17.52
CA ASP A 429 5.77 18.05 16.30
C ASP A 429 5.48 16.89 15.35
N ILE A 430 4.71 17.15 14.29
CA ILE A 430 4.33 16.13 13.31
C ILE A 430 5.52 15.54 12.56
N HIS A 431 6.67 16.24 12.49
CA HIS A 431 7.90 15.70 11.91
C HIS A 431 8.46 14.50 12.68
N ALA A 432 7.99 14.25 13.91
CA ALA A 432 8.30 13.01 14.62
C ALA A 432 7.86 11.77 13.83
N MET A 433 6.81 11.86 12.99
CA MET A 433 6.33 10.76 12.14
C MET A 433 7.39 10.26 11.15
N GLU A 434 8.33 11.12 10.76
CA GLU A 434 9.45 10.79 9.86
C GLU A 434 10.61 10.06 10.61
N LYS A 435 10.57 10.04 11.95
CA LYS A 435 11.65 9.50 12.83
C LYS A 435 11.25 8.14 13.42
N VAL A 436 10.95 7.18 12.54
CA VAL A 436 10.59 5.82 12.94
C VAL A 436 11.81 5.09 13.50
N VAL A 437 11.71 4.57 14.73
CA VAL A 437 12.79 3.84 15.42
C VAL A 437 12.45 2.37 15.71
N PHE A 438 11.16 2.02 15.60
CA PHE A 438 10.69 0.65 15.80
C PHE A 438 9.55 0.32 14.85
N VAL A 439 9.59 -0.89 14.27
CA VAL A 439 8.51 -1.41 13.41
C VAL A 439 8.23 -2.86 13.78
N MET A 440 6.99 -3.13 14.16
CA MET A 440 6.45 -4.47 14.33
C MET A 440 5.27 -4.64 13.37
N LYS A 441 5.25 -5.74 12.60
CA LYS A 441 4.12 -6.15 11.76
C LYS A 441 3.76 -7.59 12.10
N ASN A 442 2.48 -7.84 12.35
CA ASN A 442 1.98 -9.18 12.66
C ASN A 442 2.73 -9.84 13.85
N GLY A 443 3.14 -9.04 14.84
CA GLY A 443 3.90 -9.47 16.03
C GLY A 443 5.39 -9.72 15.79
N VAL A 444 5.89 -9.56 14.57
CA VAL A 444 7.32 -9.71 14.22
C VAL A 444 7.97 -8.33 14.17
N VAL A 445 9.12 -8.20 14.84
CA VAL A 445 9.93 -6.97 14.83
C VAL A 445 10.80 -6.94 13.58
N TYR A 446 10.67 -5.89 12.77
CA TYR A 446 11.44 -5.65 11.54
C TYR A 446 12.49 -4.55 11.69
N ARG A 447 12.24 -3.58 12.58
CA ARG A 447 13.18 -2.51 12.91
C ARG A 447 13.19 -2.28 14.41
N LYS A 448 14.38 -2.12 14.99
CA LYS A 448 14.60 -1.66 16.35
C LYS A 448 15.94 -0.92 16.38
N GLU A 449 15.91 0.39 16.66
CA GLU A 449 17.11 1.19 16.89
C GLU A 449 17.45 1.23 18.38
N GLY A 450 18.72 1.32 18.72
CA GLY A 450 19.17 1.50 20.09
C GLY A 450 18.97 0.25 20.96
N GLY A 451 19.58 -0.89 20.61
CA GLY A 451 19.64 -2.09 21.43
C GLY A 451 20.94 -2.82 21.31
#